data_bc8b1dc2b0cb2217a084b9872c4e3a26
#
_entry.id   bc8b1dc2b0cb2217a084b9872c4e3a26
#
_cell.length_a   1.000
_cell.length_b   1.000
_cell.length_c   1.000
_cell.angle_alpha   90.00
_cell.angle_beta   90.00
_cell.angle_gamma   90.00
#
_symmetry.space_group_name_H-M   'P 1'
#
loop_
_entity.id
_entity.type
_entity.pdbx_description
1 polymer ?
#
loop_
_entity_poly.entity_id
_entity_poly.type
_entity_poly.pdbx_seq_one_letter_code
_entity_poly.pdbx_strand_id
1 'polypeptide(L)'
;MVTSVAVRTSGTTRPRIFAGYARVKEPNLSAPCKSACPHHVPTQAYIQKIAKGEYKEAFDLITGKNPLQNICALVCNHPCEDACIRSSYDSPVKIRQLKRFVLEYGRSQGWKPAWAAAELNGHKVAVIGAGPAGMACAAELRKAGYEVPVFEKESTAGGQLACGMPNYVLDKNVLAEEVAALTEQGVKFAFGKALGKDFTVESLKNDGFEAIFAAIGNGKKVASTIPGAENALDALELLKAVNSGNAPKLAETVAVIGKGFAAMDAARTAIRLGAKHVNLLWPTAYGKGSADQETLALAKEEGVVLLDEAAVTAINADSVAVERGGIAMTIPCGQVIVANEYVADSDVLGDVEMKNGFVKITNGKTSIDGVYAGGNAVRNANVITAIAAGKNAAAVIDKDIRGENATLEGVAPTKTVNPEIVRQRTGYLKKDSNKLNLNAPASERIAGFDISERVMTEEEAQKEASRCLNCGCGEGCQLCKTICTDFAPEIIDADTMHIQKEACVACGMCFNRCPNGNIEMVDLGYTV
;
A
#
# COMPACT_ATOMS: atom_id res chain seq x y z
N MET A 1 -53.52 14.68 13.44
CA MET A 1 -53.35 15.78 12.45
C MET A 1 -51.85 16.07 12.37
N VAL A 2 -51.25 15.83 11.22
CA VAL A 2 -49.82 16.13 11.00
C VAL A 2 -49.73 17.59 10.62
N THR A 3 -49.31 18.45 11.55
CA THR A 3 -49.03 19.84 11.24
C THR A 3 -47.66 19.95 10.58
N SER A 4 -47.67 20.37 9.32
CA SER A 4 -46.45 20.63 8.56
C SER A 4 -45.73 21.86 9.11
N VAL A 5 -44.47 21.70 9.54
CA VAL A 5 -43.58 22.83 9.84
C VAL A 5 -42.94 23.28 8.54
N ALA A 6 -43.18 24.49 8.11
CA ALA A 6 -42.58 25.06 6.91
C ALA A 6 -41.18 25.58 7.21
N VAL A 7 -40.18 25.15 6.43
CA VAL A 7 -38.81 25.68 6.48
C VAL A 7 -38.53 26.49 5.22
N ARG A 8 -38.05 27.71 5.41
CA ARG A 8 -37.63 28.58 4.30
C ARG A 8 -36.28 28.08 3.76
N THR A 9 -36.25 27.62 2.52
CA THR A 9 -35.04 27.45 1.74
C THR A 9 -35.23 28.23 0.44
N SER A 10 -34.30 29.08 0.09
CA SER A 10 -34.28 29.85 -1.18
C SER A 10 -35.58 30.52 -1.62
N GLY A 11 -36.32 31.09 -0.69
CA GLY A 11 -37.54 31.85 -0.99
C GLY A 11 -38.82 31.03 -1.20
N THR A 12 -38.76 29.68 -1.23
CA THR A 12 -39.91 28.79 -1.31
C THR A 12 -40.10 28.00 -0.02
N THR A 13 -41.27 28.04 0.59
CA THR A 13 -41.65 27.22 1.74
C THR A 13 -42.20 25.88 1.25
N ARG A 14 -41.51 24.77 1.50
CA ARG A 14 -42.04 23.42 1.26
C ARG A 14 -42.47 22.79 2.59
N PRO A 15 -43.65 22.15 2.68
CA PRO A 15 -44.06 21.46 3.89
C PRO A 15 -43.18 20.23 4.12
N ARG A 16 -42.71 20.02 5.34
CA ARG A 16 -42.07 18.78 5.74
C ARG A 16 -43.11 17.67 5.88
N ILE A 17 -42.77 16.45 5.43
CA ILE A 17 -43.64 15.29 5.57
C ILE A 17 -43.77 14.88 7.06
N PHE A 18 -42.70 15.09 7.83
CA PHE A 18 -42.69 14.95 9.29
C PHE A 18 -41.63 15.90 9.90
N ALA A 19 -41.72 16.13 11.22
CA ALA A 19 -40.75 16.97 11.92
C ALA A 19 -39.41 16.24 12.10
N GLY A 20 -38.56 16.28 11.10
CA GLY A 20 -37.31 15.58 11.14
C GLY A 20 -36.39 15.95 9.98
N TYR A 21 -35.29 15.20 9.82
CA TYR A 21 -34.37 15.31 8.69
C TYR A 21 -33.71 13.97 8.41
N ALA A 22 -33.20 13.77 7.20
CA ALA A 22 -32.38 12.64 6.86
C ALA A 22 -30.93 12.89 7.30
N ARG A 23 -30.25 11.86 7.82
CA ARG A 23 -28.85 11.91 8.22
C ARG A 23 -28.10 10.69 7.68
N VAL A 24 -26.86 10.89 7.26
CA VAL A 24 -25.96 9.76 6.98
C VAL A 24 -25.53 9.15 8.30
N LYS A 25 -25.60 7.82 8.40
CA LYS A 25 -25.14 7.08 9.59
C LYS A 25 -23.62 7.16 9.71
N GLU A 26 -23.12 7.33 10.92
CA GLU A 26 -21.70 7.31 11.21
C GLU A 26 -21.24 5.91 11.71
N PRO A 27 -20.06 5.42 11.31
CA PRO A 27 -19.20 5.94 10.24
C PRO A 27 -19.78 5.69 8.84
N ASN A 28 -19.39 6.50 7.85
CA ASN A 28 -19.78 6.28 6.47
C ASN A 28 -19.31 4.91 5.95
N LEU A 29 -20.12 4.29 5.08
CA LEU A 29 -19.78 3.00 4.50
C LEU A 29 -18.77 3.16 3.37
N SER A 30 -17.60 2.58 3.57
CA SER A 30 -16.50 2.58 2.59
C SER A 30 -16.61 1.44 1.58
N ALA A 31 -16.05 1.65 0.38
CA ALA A 31 -15.87 0.58 -0.59
C ALA A 31 -14.88 -0.47 -0.08
N PRO A 32 -15.07 -1.78 -0.38
CA PRO A 32 -14.15 -2.83 0.04
C PRO A 32 -12.70 -2.61 -0.42
N CYS A 33 -12.50 -2.06 -1.62
CA CYS A 33 -11.17 -1.74 -2.14
C CYS A 33 -10.44 -0.66 -1.31
N LYS A 34 -11.15 0.34 -0.77
CA LYS A 34 -10.56 1.30 0.17
C LYS A 34 -10.24 0.63 1.50
N SER A 35 -11.18 -0.12 2.05
CA SER A 35 -11.00 -0.80 3.35
C SER A 35 -9.90 -1.85 3.33
N ALA A 36 -9.68 -2.53 2.21
CA ALA A 36 -8.59 -3.48 2.04
C ALA A 36 -7.23 -2.81 1.83
N CYS A 37 -7.20 -1.54 1.44
CA CYS A 37 -5.96 -0.79 1.33
C CYS A 37 -5.42 -0.44 2.72
N PRO A 38 -4.23 -0.90 3.14
CA PRO A 38 -3.69 -0.57 4.46
C PRO A 38 -3.52 0.92 4.73
N HIS A 39 -3.49 1.74 3.67
CA HIS A 39 -3.36 3.19 3.75
C HIS A 39 -4.69 3.94 3.48
N HIS A 40 -5.78 3.23 3.23
CA HIS A 40 -7.12 3.74 2.95
C HIS A 40 -7.17 4.84 1.86
N VAL A 41 -6.43 4.65 0.78
CA VAL A 41 -6.52 5.54 -0.40
C VAL A 41 -7.95 5.48 -0.95
N PRO A 42 -8.60 6.60 -1.32
CA PRO A 42 -10.01 6.63 -1.76
C PRO A 42 -10.18 6.08 -3.18
N THR A 43 -10.03 4.76 -3.31
CA THR A 43 -9.92 4.04 -4.57
C THR A 43 -11.08 4.29 -5.52
N GLN A 44 -12.33 4.17 -5.05
CA GLN A 44 -13.50 4.38 -5.89
C GLN A 44 -13.59 5.83 -6.41
N ALA A 45 -13.14 6.81 -5.59
CA ALA A 45 -13.20 8.21 -5.96
C ALA A 45 -12.29 8.52 -7.14
N TYR A 46 -10.98 8.19 -7.04
CA TYR A 46 -10.08 8.48 -8.15
C TYR A 46 -10.41 7.64 -9.40
N ILE A 47 -10.94 6.42 -9.27
CA ILE A 47 -11.39 5.63 -10.43
C ILE A 47 -12.57 6.34 -11.14
N GLN A 48 -13.52 6.90 -10.39
CA GLN A 48 -14.60 7.69 -11.00
C GLN A 48 -14.11 8.95 -11.72
N LYS A 49 -13.10 9.61 -11.15
CA LYS A 49 -12.44 10.75 -11.80
C LYS A 49 -11.75 10.34 -13.11
N ILE A 50 -11.05 9.20 -13.13
CA ILE A 50 -10.45 8.64 -14.35
C ILE A 50 -11.52 8.35 -15.40
N ALA A 51 -12.64 7.70 -15.02
CA ALA A 51 -13.72 7.37 -15.93
C ALA A 51 -14.35 8.59 -16.60
N LYS A 52 -14.29 9.76 -15.95
CA LYS A 52 -14.79 11.05 -16.47
C LYS A 52 -13.72 11.87 -17.20
N GLY A 53 -12.47 11.44 -17.24
CA GLY A 53 -11.36 12.24 -17.77
C GLY A 53 -10.86 13.35 -16.85
N GLU A 54 -11.28 13.35 -15.58
CA GLU A 54 -10.90 14.32 -14.56
C GLU A 54 -9.57 13.88 -13.91
N TYR A 55 -8.48 13.84 -14.70
CA TYR A 55 -7.22 13.21 -14.26
C TYR A 55 -6.47 14.00 -13.19
N LYS A 56 -6.59 15.35 -13.20
CA LYS A 56 -5.95 16.18 -12.17
C LYS A 56 -6.55 15.91 -10.80
N GLU A 57 -7.87 15.84 -10.70
CA GLU A 57 -8.58 15.52 -9.47
C GLU A 57 -8.26 14.10 -9.00
N ALA A 58 -8.16 13.13 -9.93
CA ALA A 58 -7.73 11.78 -9.61
C ALA A 58 -6.30 11.75 -9.04
N PHE A 59 -5.37 12.50 -9.64
CA PHE A 59 -4.00 12.65 -9.19
C PHE A 59 -3.94 13.26 -7.77
N ASP A 60 -4.71 14.30 -7.51
CA ASP A 60 -4.74 14.97 -6.21
C ASP A 60 -5.31 14.07 -5.11
N LEU A 61 -6.38 13.30 -5.40
CA LEU A 61 -6.93 12.31 -4.48
C LEU A 61 -5.91 11.22 -4.11
N ILE A 62 -5.09 10.80 -5.07
CA ILE A 62 -4.06 9.79 -4.86
C ILE A 62 -2.91 10.36 -4.02
N THR A 63 -2.31 11.46 -4.48
CA THR A 63 -1.08 12.02 -3.91
C THR A 63 -1.32 12.71 -2.57
N GLY A 64 -2.50 13.28 -2.34
CA GLY A 64 -2.87 13.90 -1.07
C GLY A 64 -2.95 12.93 0.11
N LYS A 65 -3.23 11.65 -0.16
CA LYS A 65 -3.38 10.64 0.91
C LYS A 65 -2.09 9.85 1.20
N ASN A 66 -1.28 9.54 0.20
CA ASN A 66 -0.07 8.73 0.39
C ASN A 66 1.14 9.41 -0.27
N PRO A 67 2.22 9.70 0.46
CA PRO A 67 3.38 10.40 -0.07
C PRO A 67 4.25 9.57 -1.02
N LEU A 68 4.10 8.22 -1.05
CA LEU A 68 4.92 7.29 -1.85
C LEU A 68 4.08 6.59 -2.92
N GLN A 69 3.29 7.34 -3.69
CA GLN A 69 2.30 6.76 -4.61
C GLN A 69 2.91 6.19 -5.88
N ASN A 70 3.98 6.78 -6.43
CA ASN A 70 4.61 6.26 -7.64
C ASN A 70 5.26 4.89 -7.37
N ILE A 71 5.92 4.74 -6.22
CA ILE A 71 6.41 3.44 -5.74
C ILE A 71 5.25 2.44 -5.62
N CYS A 72 4.14 2.83 -4.96
CA CYS A 72 2.98 1.95 -4.81
C CYS A 72 2.33 1.58 -6.16
N ALA A 73 2.40 2.43 -7.18
CA ALA A 73 1.87 2.12 -8.51
C ALA A 73 2.62 0.99 -9.21
N LEU A 74 3.90 0.79 -8.86
CA LEU A 74 4.75 -0.27 -9.41
C LEU A 74 4.73 -1.54 -8.55
N VAL A 75 4.92 -1.41 -7.21
CA VAL A 75 5.25 -2.56 -6.36
C VAL A 75 4.18 -2.97 -5.35
N CYS A 76 3.02 -2.31 -5.33
CA CYS A 76 1.94 -2.69 -4.43
C CYS A 76 1.36 -4.05 -4.82
N ASN A 77 1.21 -4.95 -3.85
CA ASN A 77 0.52 -6.22 -4.01
C ASN A 77 -1.01 -6.11 -4.10
N HIS A 78 -1.53 -4.94 -4.33
CA HIS A 78 -2.91 -4.52 -4.64
C HIS A 78 -4.05 -5.32 -3.94
N PRO A 79 -4.10 -5.38 -2.60
CA PRO A 79 -5.18 -6.06 -1.86
C PRO A 79 -6.57 -5.44 -2.15
N CYS A 80 -6.60 -4.25 -2.69
CA CYS A 80 -7.80 -3.59 -3.17
C CYS A 80 -8.44 -4.32 -4.37
N GLU A 81 -7.65 -4.96 -5.23
CA GLU A 81 -8.13 -5.79 -6.35
C GLU A 81 -8.68 -7.12 -5.84
N ASP A 82 -8.03 -7.75 -4.85
CA ASP A 82 -8.54 -8.96 -4.19
C ASP A 82 -9.90 -8.73 -3.53
N ALA A 83 -10.12 -7.54 -2.95
CA ALA A 83 -11.38 -7.16 -2.32
C ALA A 83 -12.42 -6.57 -3.29
N CYS A 84 -12.10 -6.45 -4.57
CA CYS A 84 -12.99 -5.82 -5.54
C CYS A 84 -14.24 -6.69 -5.81
N ILE A 85 -15.44 -6.14 -5.54
CA ILE A 85 -16.70 -6.87 -5.75
C ILE A 85 -16.90 -7.24 -7.23
N ARG A 86 -16.30 -6.49 -8.15
CA ARG A 86 -16.35 -6.79 -9.59
C ARG A 86 -15.84 -8.19 -9.92
N SER A 87 -14.89 -8.73 -9.14
CA SER A 87 -14.38 -10.10 -9.29
C SER A 87 -15.46 -11.17 -9.25
N SER A 88 -16.61 -10.90 -8.61
CA SER A 88 -17.75 -11.83 -8.58
C SER A 88 -18.55 -11.86 -9.88
N TYR A 89 -18.32 -10.95 -10.82
CA TYR A 89 -18.98 -10.89 -12.13
C TYR A 89 -18.10 -11.41 -13.25
N ASP A 90 -16.88 -10.89 -13.33
CA ASP A 90 -15.94 -11.17 -14.42
C ASP A 90 -14.48 -11.15 -13.94
N SER A 91 -13.92 -9.97 -13.68
CA SER A 91 -12.56 -9.78 -13.15
C SER A 91 -12.49 -8.49 -12.33
N PRO A 92 -11.61 -8.39 -11.31
CA PRO A 92 -11.44 -7.15 -10.58
C PRO A 92 -11.07 -6.02 -11.52
N VAL A 93 -11.38 -4.79 -11.12
CA VAL A 93 -10.87 -3.58 -11.79
C VAL A 93 -9.35 -3.53 -11.59
N LYS A 94 -8.59 -3.24 -12.63
CA LYS A 94 -7.12 -3.12 -12.59
C LYS A 94 -6.69 -1.83 -11.88
N ILE A 95 -6.89 -1.79 -10.57
CA ILE A 95 -6.78 -0.60 -9.71
C ILE A 95 -5.34 -0.08 -9.68
N ARG A 96 -4.35 -0.97 -9.56
CA ARG A 96 -2.92 -0.61 -9.56
C ARG A 96 -2.53 0.05 -10.88
N GLN A 97 -2.99 -0.49 -11.99
CA GLN A 97 -2.69 0.02 -13.32
C GLN A 97 -3.37 1.37 -13.60
N LEU A 98 -4.62 1.55 -13.16
CA LEU A 98 -5.31 2.84 -13.26
C LEU A 98 -4.59 3.93 -12.44
N LYS A 99 -4.11 3.57 -11.25
CA LYS A 99 -3.30 4.47 -10.44
C LYS A 99 -2.00 4.83 -11.14
N ARG A 100 -1.29 3.85 -11.72
CA ARG A 100 -0.08 4.08 -12.50
C ARG A 100 -0.32 5.02 -13.68
N PHE A 101 -1.40 4.81 -14.43
CA PHE A 101 -1.77 5.68 -15.54
C PHE A 101 -1.87 7.15 -15.11
N VAL A 102 -2.64 7.44 -14.05
CA VAL A 102 -2.85 8.82 -13.58
C VAL A 102 -1.55 9.46 -13.08
N LEU A 103 -0.72 8.70 -12.38
CA LEU A 103 0.54 9.22 -11.84
C LEU A 103 1.56 9.50 -12.95
N GLU A 104 1.66 8.63 -13.95
CA GLU A 104 2.53 8.85 -15.12
C GLU A 104 2.01 9.98 -16.00
N TYR A 105 0.68 10.08 -16.17
CA TYR A 105 0.05 11.22 -16.86
C TYR A 105 0.37 12.52 -16.13
N GLY A 106 0.17 12.57 -14.81
CA GLY A 106 0.48 13.75 -13.99
C GLY A 106 1.95 14.15 -14.07
N ARG A 107 2.87 13.16 -14.08
CA ARG A 107 4.30 13.39 -14.30
C ARG A 107 4.56 14.05 -15.66
N SER A 108 3.94 13.56 -16.73
CA SER A 108 4.09 14.14 -18.08
C SER A 108 3.57 15.58 -18.17
N GLN A 109 2.60 15.95 -17.31
CA GLN A 109 2.06 17.30 -17.20
C GLN A 109 2.82 18.19 -16.20
N GLY A 110 3.85 17.67 -15.52
CA GLY A 110 4.61 18.40 -14.49
C GLY A 110 3.82 18.68 -13.21
N TRP A 111 2.76 17.90 -12.91
CA TRP A 111 1.97 18.11 -11.69
C TRP A 111 2.75 17.74 -10.44
N LYS A 112 2.59 18.54 -9.42
CA LYS A 112 3.18 18.28 -8.08
C LYS A 112 2.14 17.58 -7.18
N PRO A 113 2.60 16.77 -6.19
CA PRO A 113 1.72 16.16 -5.20
C PRO A 113 0.83 17.19 -4.50
N ALA A 114 -0.39 16.78 -4.16
CA ALA A 114 -1.41 17.67 -3.58
C ALA A 114 -1.12 18.11 -2.14
N TRP A 115 -0.12 17.51 -1.46
CA TRP A 115 0.23 17.92 -0.11
C TRP A 115 1.42 18.88 -0.09
N ALA A 116 1.41 19.78 0.88
CA ALA A 116 2.51 20.70 1.15
C ALA A 116 2.92 20.62 2.62
N ALA A 117 4.19 20.90 2.87
CA ALA A 117 4.71 21.02 4.22
C ALA A 117 4.17 22.29 4.90
N ALA A 118 3.72 22.15 6.16
CA ALA A 118 3.37 23.30 6.98
C ALA A 118 4.62 24.06 7.44
N GLU A 119 4.44 25.27 7.96
CA GLU A 119 5.50 26.00 8.69
C GLU A 119 5.98 25.18 9.88
N LEU A 120 7.23 25.38 10.28
CA LEU A 120 7.80 24.65 11.42
C LEU A 120 7.07 25.01 12.71
N ASN A 121 6.66 23.98 13.44
CA ASN A 121 5.91 24.12 14.70
C ASN A 121 6.79 24.12 15.97
N GLY A 122 8.11 24.05 15.79
CA GLY A 122 9.11 24.05 16.88
C GLY A 122 9.43 22.67 17.45
N HIS A 123 8.72 21.62 17.07
CA HIS A 123 8.97 20.25 17.54
C HIS A 123 9.91 19.48 16.60
N LYS A 124 10.72 18.57 17.19
CA LYS A 124 11.72 17.77 16.46
C LYS A 124 11.51 16.28 16.68
N VAL A 125 11.47 15.53 15.60
CA VAL A 125 11.34 14.06 15.62
C VAL A 125 12.42 13.42 14.76
N ALA A 126 13.20 12.50 15.31
CA ALA A 126 14.19 11.75 14.56
C ALA A 126 13.54 10.51 13.93
N VAL A 127 13.78 10.27 12.64
CA VAL A 127 13.41 9.03 11.94
C VAL A 127 14.67 8.25 11.62
N ILE A 128 14.73 6.98 12.03
CA ILE A 128 15.87 6.09 11.82
C ILE A 128 15.52 5.05 10.76
N GLY A 129 16.14 5.14 9.60
CA GLY A 129 15.90 4.34 8.41
C GLY A 129 15.02 5.04 7.38
N ALA A 130 15.54 5.19 6.16
CA ALA A 130 14.86 5.79 5.01
C ALA A 130 14.13 4.75 4.14
N GLY A 131 13.65 3.65 4.73
CA GLY A 131 12.75 2.71 4.08
C GLY A 131 11.31 3.26 3.96
N PRO A 132 10.36 2.51 3.35
CA PRO A 132 8.99 2.99 3.13
C PRO A 132 8.28 3.50 4.39
N ALA A 133 8.48 2.83 5.54
CA ALA A 133 7.88 3.26 6.81
C ALA A 133 8.47 4.57 7.31
N GLY A 134 9.81 4.72 7.25
CA GLY A 134 10.48 5.94 7.68
C GLY A 134 10.14 7.14 6.81
N MET A 135 10.19 6.97 5.48
CA MET A 135 9.82 8.02 4.53
C MET A 135 8.36 8.46 4.70
N ALA A 136 7.43 7.52 4.90
CA ALA A 136 6.02 7.84 5.12
C ALA A 136 5.80 8.58 6.45
N CYS A 137 6.46 8.16 7.54
CA CYS A 137 6.39 8.83 8.82
C CYS A 137 6.95 10.26 8.72
N ALA A 138 8.11 10.43 8.08
CA ALA A 138 8.74 11.73 7.89
C ALA A 138 7.85 12.67 7.06
N ALA A 139 7.22 12.19 6.00
CA ALA A 139 6.29 12.97 5.20
C ALA A 139 5.07 13.44 6.01
N GLU A 140 4.43 12.54 6.76
CA GLU A 140 3.26 12.89 7.56
C GLU A 140 3.62 13.90 8.67
N LEU A 141 4.71 13.69 9.38
CA LEU A 141 5.18 14.64 10.39
C LEU A 141 5.54 16.00 9.77
N ARG A 142 6.15 16.00 8.56
CA ARG A 142 6.50 17.25 7.88
C ARG A 142 5.26 18.02 7.42
N LYS A 143 4.17 17.33 7.02
CA LYS A 143 2.86 17.97 6.76
C LYS A 143 2.34 18.72 7.98
N ALA A 144 2.59 18.22 9.19
CA ALA A 144 2.17 18.84 10.44
C ALA A 144 3.18 19.88 10.99
N GLY A 145 4.25 20.18 10.26
CA GLY A 145 5.22 21.22 10.61
C GLY A 145 6.38 20.79 11.50
N TYR A 146 6.58 19.50 11.71
CA TYR A 146 7.73 19.01 12.48
C TYR A 146 9.05 19.19 11.73
N GLU A 147 10.15 19.43 12.45
CA GLU A 147 11.49 19.23 11.93
C GLU A 147 11.82 17.73 11.99
N VAL A 148 12.07 17.10 10.80
CA VAL A 148 12.21 15.64 10.69
C VAL A 148 13.47 15.27 9.92
N PRO A 149 14.61 15.12 10.56
CA PRO A 149 15.76 14.46 9.96
C PRO A 149 15.54 12.95 9.90
N VAL A 150 15.89 12.35 8.75
CA VAL A 150 15.87 10.91 8.49
C VAL A 150 17.32 10.43 8.43
N PHE A 151 17.74 9.63 9.38
CA PHE A 151 19.08 9.03 9.44
C PHE A 151 19.06 7.67 8.71
N GLU A 152 19.90 7.53 7.70
CA GLU A 152 20.01 6.30 6.91
C GLU A 152 21.45 5.78 6.87
N LYS A 153 21.65 4.51 7.15
CA LYS A 153 22.98 3.89 7.17
C LYS A 153 23.59 3.71 5.78
N GLU A 154 22.75 3.52 4.77
CA GLU A 154 23.16 3.38 3.38
C GLU A 154 23.41 4.77 2.75
N SER A 155 24.00 4.77 1.56
CA SER A 155 24.25 6.00 0.79
C SER A 155 23.01 6.54 0.07
N THR A 156 21.90 5.79 0.07
CA THR A 156 20.65 6.13 -0.63
C THR A 156 19.44 5.77 0.21
N ALA A 157 18.34 6.52 0.03
CA ALA A 157 17.07 6.18 0.62
C ALA A 157 16.37 5.04 -0.13
N GLY A 158 15.42 4.37 0.55
CA GLY A 158 14.57 3.33 -0.02
C GLY A 158 14.64 2.00 0.74
N GLY A 159 15.71 1.73 1.47
CA GLY A 159 15.91 0.44 2.16
C GLY A 159 15.77 -0.72 1.17
N GLN A 160 14.88 -1.68 1.41
CA GLN A 160 14.66 -2.83 0.52
C GLN A 160 14.14 -2.44 -0.89
N LEU A 161 13.51 -1.29 -1.05
CA LEU A 161 13.12 -0.77 -2.37
C LEU A 161 14.35 -0.45 -3.23
N ALA A 162 15.39 0.06 -2.60
CA ALA A 162 16.64 0.41 -3.29
C ALA A 162 17.51 -0.82 -3.54
N CYS A 163 17.76 -1.61 -2.49
CA CYS A 163 18.74 -2.70 -2.56
C CYS A 163 18.15 -4.07 -2.90
N GLY A 164 16.94 -4.38 -2.45
CA GLY A 164 16.37 -5.73 -2.57
C GLY A 164 15.45 -5.94 -3.77
N MET A 165 14.75 -4.91 -4.23
CA MET A 165 13.87 -5.04 -5.41
C MET A 165 14.66 -4.91 -6.70
N PRO A 166 14.47 -5.82 -7.69
CA PRO A 166 15.06 -5.67 -9.01
C PRO A 166 14.54 -4.44 -9.76
N ASN A 167 15.35 -3.87 -10.66
CA ASN A 167 14.94 -2.68 -11.42
C ASN A 167 13.72 -2.94 -12.32
N TYR A 168 13.55 -4.16 -12.84
CA TYR A 168 12.36 -4.54 -13.63
C TYR A 168 11.05 -4.61 -12.81
N VAL A 169 11.14 -4.55 -11.46
CA VAL A 169 9.99 -4.44 -10.54
C VAL A 169 9.80 -2.99 -10.10
N LEU A 170 10.89 -2.30 -9.76
CA LEU A 170 10.89 -0.91 -9.32
C LEU A 170 12.04 -0.16 -9.98
N ASP A 171 11.72 0.69 -10.94
CA ASP A 171 12.68 1.62 -11.52
C ASP A 171 13.26 2.53 -10.43
N LYS A 172 14.59 2.53 -10.30
CA LYS A 172 15.29 3.32 -9.28
C LYS A 172 15.17 4.83 -9.51
N ASN A 173 14.90 5.26 -10.75
CA ASN A 173 14.61 6.65 -11.04
C ASN A 173 13.29 7.09 -10.39
N VAL A 174 12.25 6.24 -10.40
CA VAL A 174 10.98 6.52 -9.72
C VAL A 174 11.17 6.64 -8.20
N LEU A 175 12.02 5.77 -7.61
CA LEU A 175 12.38 5.89 -6.20
C LEU A 175 13.13 7.20 -5.91
N ALA A 176 14.09 7.56 -6.75
CA ALA A 176 14.86 8.79 -6.58
C ALA A 176 13.98 10.05 -6.71
N GLU A 177 13.04 10.06 -7.65
CA GLU A 177 12.07 11.16 -7.82
C GLU A 177 11.17 11.33 -6.58
N GLU A 178 10.69 10.23 -5.97
CA GLU A 178 9.89 10.33 -4.73
C GLU A 178 10.71 10.83 -3.54
N VAL A 179 11.97 10.41 -3.43
CA VAL A 179 12.90 10.92 -2.40
C VAL A 179 13.18 12.42 -2.61
N ALA A 180 13.37 12.84 -3.86
CA ALA A 180 13.56 14.24 -4.20
C ALA A 180 12.30 15.08 -3.87
N ALA A 181 11.10 14.57 -4.17
CA ALA A 181 9.85 15.24 -3.82
C ALA A 181 9.69 15.41 -2.30
N LEU A 182 10.07 14.42 -1.49
CA LEU A 182 10.10 14.54 -0.03
C LEU A 182 11.11 15.60 0.43
N THR A 183 12.28 15.65 -0.21
CA THR A 183 13.34 16.64 0.11
C THR A 183 12.87 18.06 -0.24
N GLU A 184 12.21 18.27 -1.37
CA GLU A 184 11.58 19.54 -1.76
C GLU A 184 10.56 20.02 -0.71
N GLN A 185 9.88 19.10 -0.04
CA GLN A 185 8.94 19.40 1.05
C GLN A 185 9.64 19.57 2.42
N GLY A 186 10.97 19.56 2.47
CA GLY A 186 11.75 19.84 3.65
C GLY A 186 12.03 18.63 4.56
N VAL A 187 11.84 17.40 4.08
CA VAL A 187 12.40 16.20 4.75
C VAL A 187 13.91 16.19 4.54
N LYS A 188 14.67 16.09 5.62
CA LYS A 188 16.15 16.13 5.58
C LYS A 188 16.70 14.71 5.69
N PHE A 189 17.44 14.23 4.69
CA PHE A 189 18.10 12.92 4.74
C PHE A 189 19.57 13.06 5.13
N ALA A 190 20.00 12.28 6.13
CA ALA A 190 21.38 12.16 6.58
C ALA A 190 21.88 10.74 6.28
N PHE A 191 22.53 10.58 5.13
CA PHE A 191 23.06 9.29 4.67
C PHE A 191 24.38 8.92 5.34
N GLY A 192 24.71 7.60 5.35
CA GLY A 192 25.90 7.06 5.99
C GLY A 192 25.88 7.19 7.51
N LYS A 193 24.70 7.30 8.11
CA LYS A 193 24.51 7.49 9.56
C LYS A 193 23.77 6.28 10.16
N ALA A 194 24.50 5.44 10.86
CA ALA A 194 23.99 4.20 11.46
C ALA A 194 23.77 4.34 12.96
N LEU A 195 22.57 3.97 13.42
CA LEU A 195 22.25 3.82 14.83
C LEU A 195 23.15 2.74 15.47
N GLY A 196 23.64 3.01 16.67
CA GLY A 196 24.56 2.14 17.40
C GLY A 196 26.03 2.30 17.00
N LYS A 197 26.32 3.05 15.92
CA LYS A 197 27.68 3.34 15.46
C LYS A 197 27.99 4.84 15.47
N ASP A 198 27.19 5.64 14.77
CA ASP A 198 27.41 7.07 14.61
C ASP A 198 26.65 7.89 15.67
N PHE A 199 25.57 7.33 16.21
CA PHE A 199 24.72 7.92 17.24
C PHE A 199 23.94 6.81 17.98
N THR A 200 23.34 7.17 19.13
CA THR A 200 22.49 6.28 19.95
C THR A 200 21.12 6.92 20.19
N VAL A 201 20.16 6.14 20.69
CA VAL A 201 18.85 6.66 21.13
C VAL A 201 19.04 7.75 22.20
N GLU A 202 19.97 7.55 23.13
CA GLU A 202 20.26 8.52 24.20
C GLU A 202 20.85 9.81 23.65
N SER A 203 21.81 9.72 22.71
CA SER A 203 22.38 10.92 22.10
C SER A 203 21.34 11.75 21.36
N LEU A 204 20.40 11.12 20.64
CA LEU A 204 19.29 11.83 19.98
C LEU A 204 18.38 12.55 20.99
N LYS A 205 18.07 11.92 22.13
CA LYS A 205 17.30 12.59 23.20
C LYS A 205 18.06 13.80 23.76
N ASN A 206 19.36 13.68 23.96
CA ASN A 206 20.21 14.78 24.41
C ASN A 206 20.33 15.92 23.39
N ASP A 207 20.20 15.60 22.08
CA ASP A 207 20.16 16.56 20.96
C ASP A 207 18.79 17.26 20.84
N GLY A 208 17.85 16.97 21.75
CA GLY A 208 16.55 17.63 21.85
C GLY A 208 15.46 17.04 20.94
N PHE A 209 15.61 15.80 20.47
CA PHE A 209 14.53 15.10 19.80
C PHE A 209 13.49 14.61 20.81
N GLU A 210 12.24 15.03 20.62
CA GLU A 210 11.12 14.72 21.52
C GLU A 210 10.58 13.30 21.29
N ALA A 211 10.74 12.76 20.08
CA ALA A 211 10.40 11.40 19.71
C ALA A 211 11.38 10.83 18.67
N ILE A 212 11.50 9.50 18.68
CA ILE A 212 12.37 8.76 17.77
C ILE A 212 11.52 7.66 17.12
N PHE A 213 11.42 7.65 15.78
CA PHE A 213 10.76 6.58 15.05
C PHE A 213 11.78 5.60 14.46
N ALA A 214 11.85 4.39 15.01
CA ALA A 214 12.72 3.31 14.58
C ALA A 214 12.11 2.53 13.41
N ALA A 215 12.42 2.95 12.17
CA ALA A 215 12.07 2.27 10.92
C ALA A 215 13.26 1.45 10.38
N ILE A 216 14.00 0.78 11.28
CA ILE A 216 15.27 0.07 11.00
C ILE A 216 15.14 -1.16 10.10
N GLY A 217 13.90 -1.60 9.84
CA GLY A 217 13.64 -2.77 9.00
C GLY A 217 14.00 -4.10 9.67
N ASN A 218 14.16 -5.15 8.84
CA ASN A 218 14.57 -6.51 9.23
C ASN A 218 15.88 -6.87 8.54
N GLY A 219 16.98 -6.27 8.95
CA GLY A 219 18.30 -6.42 8.31
C GLY A 219 19.15 -7.59 8.81
N LYS A 220 18.77 -8.27 9.90
CA LYS A 220 19.53 -9.36 10.52
C LYS A 220 19.11 -10.71 9.92
N LYS A 221 20.03 -11.35 9.20
CA LYS A 221 19.79 -12.66 8.60
C LYS A 221 19.65 -13.74 9.66
N VAL A 222 18.65 -14.60 9.50
CA VAL A 222 18.50 -15.84 10.28
C VAL A 222 19.18 -16.97 9.50
N ALA A 223 20.10 -17.67 10.14
CA ALA A 223 20.79 -18.79 9.50
C ALA A 223 19.78 -19.88 9.11
N SER A 224 19.89 -20.38 7.88
CA SER A 224 19.10 -21.52 7.42
C SER A 224 19.48 -22.78 8.20
N THR A 225 18.46 -23.58 8.55
CA THR A 225 18.65 -24.88 9.20
C THR A 225 18.76 -26.04 8.20
N ILE A 226 18.70 -25.76 6.91
CA ILE A 226 18.84 -26.78 5.85
C ILE A 226 20.31 -27.21 5.79
N PRO A 227 20.64 -28.51 5.92
CA PRO A 227 21.98 -29.00 5.77
C PRO A 227 22.58 -28.61 4.42
N GLY A 228 23.78 -28.02 4.39
CA GLY A 228 24.46 -27.55 3.19
C GLY A 228 24.12 -26.13 2.77
N ALA A 229 23.25 -25.42 3.49
CA ALA A 229 22.82 -24.06 3.14
C ALA A 229 23.94 -23.02 3.26
N GLU A 230 25.01 -23.32 3.98
CA GLU A 230 26.21 -22.48 4.09
C GLU A 230 26.96 -22.31 2.74
N ASN A 231 26.73 -23.20 1.79
CA ASN A 231 27.32 -23.17 0.44
C ASN A 231 26.38 -22.45 -0.59
N ALA A 232 25.20 -22.07 -0.19
CA ALA A 232 24.22 -21.39 -1.07
C ALA A 232 24.41 -19.87 -1.07
N LEU A 233 24.08 -19.25 -2.19
CA LEU A 233 23.95 -17.79 -2.25
C LEU A 233 22.70 -17.35 -1.48
N ASP A 234 22.79 -16.22 -0.80
CA ASP A 234 21.62 -15.57 -0.23
C ASP A 234 20.88 -14.77 -1.31
N ALA A 235 19.56 -14.93 -1.38
CA ALA A 235 18.73 -14.26 -2.39
C ALA A 235 18.80 -12.72 -2.28
N LEU A 236 18.78 -12.17 -1.05
CA LEU A 236 18.85 -10.73 -0.85
C LEU A 236 20.22 -10.16 -1.20
N GLU A 237 21.29 -10.87 -0.88
CA GLU A 237 22.65 -10.46 -1.25
C GLU A 237 22.86 -10.53 -2.77
N LEU A 238 22.29 -11.54 -3.44
CA LEU A 238 22.27 -11.60 -4.92
C LEU A 238 21.56 -10.36 -5.49
N LEU A 239 20.35 -10.05 -5.01
CA LEU A 239 19.57 -8.91 -5.51
C LEU A 239 20.30 -7.58 -5.26
N LYS A 240 20.93 -7.41 -4.10
CA LYS A 240 21.78 -6.25 -3.78
C LYS A 240 22.97 -6.13 -4.75
N ALA A 241 23.66 -7.24 -5.00
CA ALA A 241 24.79 -7.27 -5.93
C ALA A 241 24.37 -6.86 -7.34
N VAL A 242 23.23 -7.38 -7.82
CA VAL A 242 22.67 -7.02 -9.13
C VAL A 242 22.31 -5.53 -9.19
N ASN A 243 21.60 -5.02 -8.19
CA ASN A 243 21.18 -3.60 -8.14
C ASN A 243 22.37 -2.63 -8.01
N SER A 244 23.50 -3.07 -7.48
CA SER A 244 24.74 -2.29 -7.39
C SER A 244 25.69 -2.48 -8.60
N GLY A 245 25.28 -3.22 -9.63
CA GLY A 245 26.09 -3.48 -10.82
C GLY A 245 27.17 -4.53 -10.63
N ASN A 246 27.18 -5.26 -9.52
CA ASN A 246 28.17 -6.29 -9.16
C ASN A 246 27.58 -7.71 -9.27
N ALA A 247 26.76 -7.96 -10.28
CA ALA A 247 26.08 -9.23 -10.47
C ALA A 247 27.08 -10.40 -10.59
N PRO A 248 26.93 -11.49 -9.80
CA PRO A 248 27.77 -12.67 -9.96
C PRO A 248 27.39 -13.44 -11.22
N LYS A 249 28.36 -14.21 -11.74
CA LYS A 249 28.05 -15.20 -12.77
C LYS A 249 27.37 -16.40 -12.12
N LEU A 250 26.22 -16.79 -12.63
CA LEU A 250 25.48 -17.96 -12.16
C LEU A 250 25.76 -19.21 -13.02
N ALA A 251 25.48 -20.38 -12.46
CA ALA A 251 25.48 -21.63 -13.19
C ALA A 251 24.31 -21.69 -14.20
N GLU A 252 24.40 -22.60 -15.20
CA GLU A 252 23.33 -22.81 -16.17
C GLU A 252 22.04 -23.36 -15.52
N THR A 253 22.20 -24.15 -14.45
CA THR A 253 21.09 -24.74 -13.69
C THR A 253 21.08 -24.19 -12.27
N VAL A 254 19.99 -23.54 -11.86
CA VAL A 254 19.85 -22.88 -10.55
C VAL A 254 18.63 -23.42 -9.83
N ALA A 255 18.79 -23.77 -8.55
CA ALA A 255 17.70 -24.03 -7.64
C ALA A 255 17.54 -22.83 -6.68
N VAL A 256 16.36 -22.24 -6.63
CA VAL A 256 16.02 -21.17 -5.68
C VAL A 256 15.11 -21.76 -4.60
N ILE A 257 15.50 -21.63 -3.34
CA ILE A 257 14.78 -22.20 -2.19
C ILE A 257 14.18 -21.06 -1.38
N GLY A 258 12.88 -21.12 -1.11
CA GLY A 258 12.23 -20.16 -0.22
C GLY A 258 10.85 -19.75 -0.64
N LYS A 259 10.30 -18.78 0.07
CA LYS A 259 8.95 -18.22 -0.15
C LYS A 259 8.99 -16.70 -0.18
N GLY A 260 7.92 -16.11 -0.70
CA GLY A 260 7.78 -14.66 -0.79
C GLY A 260 8.42 -14.06 -2.04
N PHE A 261 8.26 -12.75 -2.18
CA PHE A 261 8.69 -12.03 -3.38
C PHE A 261 10.21 -12.10 -3.59
N ALA A 262 11.01 -12.12 -2.51
CA ALA A 262 12.48 -12.22 -2.64
C ALA A 262 12.93 -13.51 -3.35
N ALA A 263 12.29 -14.65 -3.06
CA ALA A 263 12.58 -15.92 -3.75
C ALA A 263 12.15 -15.84 -5.23
N MET A 264 10.98 -15.28 -5.51
CA MET A 264 10.47 -15.11 -6.87
C MET A 264 11.36 -14.15 -7.67
N ASP A 265 11.74 -13.03 -7.08
CA ASP A 265 12.62 -12.04 -7.71
C ASP A 265 14.02 -12.61 -7.95
N ALA A 266 14.57 -13.41 -7.02
CA ALA A 266 15.84 -14.09 -7.23
C ALA A 266 15.78 -15.10 -8.38
N ALA A 267 14.68 -15.86 -8.51
CA ALA A 267 14.50 -16.82 -9.59
C ALA A 267 14.40 -16.12 -10.96
N ARG A 268 13.60 -15.07 -11.07
CA ARG A 268 13.46 -14.26 -12.30
C ARG A 268 14.76 -13.52 -12.64
N THR A 269 15.48 -13.07 -11.63
CA THR A 269 16.81 -12.46 -11.79
C THR A 269 17.82 -13.48 -12.30
N ALA A 270 17.80 -14.73 -11.82
CA ALA A 270 18.69 -15.79 -12.30
C ALA A 270 18.51 -16.05 -13.81
N ILE A 271 17.27 -16.04 -14.34
CA ILE A 271 17.01 -16.12 -15.79
C ILE A 271 17.72 -14.97 -16.52
N ARG A 272 17.56 -13.71 -16.03
CA ARG A 272 18.16 -12.51 -16.64
C ARG A 272 19.69 -12.52 -16.60
N LEU A 273 20.28 -13.21 -15.63
CA LEU A 273 21.72 -13.42 -15.52
C LEU A 273 22.23 -14.60 -16.39
N GLY A 274 21.36 -15.23 -17.18
CA GLY A 274 21.72 -16.25 -18.18
C GLY A 274 21.59 -17.69 -17.70
N ALA A 275 20.97 -17.95 -16.54
CA ALA A 275 20.63 -19.32 -16.15
C ALA A 275 19.60 -19.90 -17.15
N LYS A 276 19.84 -21.12 -17.65
CA LYS A 276 18.97 -21.77 -18.63
C LYS A 276 17.81 -22.54 -17.98
N HIS A 277 18.04 -23.06 -16.78
CA HIS A 277 17.06 -23.84 -16.02
C HIS A 277 17.02 -23.32 -14.59
N VAL A 278 15.87 -22.77 -14.20
CA VAL A 278 15.64 -22.23 -12.85
C VAL A 278 14.45 -22.93 -12.22
N ASN A 279 14.73 -23.69 -11.16
CA ASN A 279 13.70 -24.34 -10.33
C ASN A 279 13.49 -23.53 -9.06
N LEU A 280 12.27 -23.07 -8.82
CA LEU A 280 11.86 -22.40 -7.59
C LEU A 280 11.18 -23.42 -6.67
N LEU A 281 11.83 -23.78 -5.57
CA LEU A 281 11.40 -24.75 -4.57
C LEU A 281 10.66 -24.02 -3.45
N TRP A 282 9.35 -24.09 -3.47
CA TRP A 282 8.47 -23.38 -2.56
C TRP A 282 7.95 -24.33 -1.47
N PRO A 283 8.25 -24.11 -0.17
CA PRO A 283 8.02 -25.11 0.88
C PRO A 283 6.55 -25.31 1.28
N THR A 284 5.66 -24.43 0.84
CA THR A 284 4.22 -24.48 1.12
C THR A 284 3.42 -24.41 -0.17
N ALA A 285 2.08 -24.51 -0.11
CA ALA A 285 1.24 -24.15 -1.25
C ALA A 285 1.45 -22.69 -1.64
N TYR A 286 1.50 -22.42 -2.94
CA TYR A 286 1.72 -21.07 -3.46
C TYR A 286 0.48 -20.18 -3.19
N GLY A 287 0.71 -18.87 -2.99
CA GLY A 287 -0.34 -17.90 -2.68
C GLY A 287 -1.42 -17.77 -3.76
N LYS A 288 -2.61 -17.35 -3.34
CA LYS A 288 -3.80 -17.24 -4.21
C LYS A 288 -4.25 -15.80 -4.46
N GLY A 289 -3.60 -14.80 -3.85
CA GLY A 289 -3.89 -13.38 -4.10
C GLY A 289 -3.59 -12.96 -5.54
N SER A 290 -4.22 -11.88 -6.03
CA SER A 290 -4.03 -11.41 -7.41
C SER A 290 -2.56 -11.14 -7.74
N ALA A 291 -1.83 -10.50 -6.83
CA ALA A 291 -0.41 -10.22 -7.02
C ALA A 291 0.45 -11.48 -7.08
N ASP A 292 0.12 -12.50 -6.26
CA ASP A 292 0.83 -13.79 -6.29
C ASP A 292 0.62 -14.48 -7.65
N GLN A 293 -0.62 -14.52 -8.14
CA GLN A 293 -0.95 -15.15 -9.42
C GLN A 293 -0.33 -14.41 -10.62
N GLU A 294 -0.32 -13.08 -10.59
CA GLU A 294 0.33 -12.26 -11.61
C GLU A 294 1.84 -12.52 -11.65
N THR A 295 2.51 -12.48 -10.49
CA THR A 295 3.95 -12.72 -10.39
C THR A 295 4.32 -14.13 -10.84
N LEU A 296 3.52 -15.13 -10.47
CA LEU A 296 3.72 -16.51 -10.89
C LEU A 296 3.55 -16.69 -12.40
N ALA A 297 2.55 -16.05 -13.00
CA ALA A 297 2.33 -16.11 -14.45
C ALA A 297 3.54 -15.54 -15.19
N LEU A 298 4.03 -14.36 -14.77
CA LEU A 298 5.23 -13.74 -15.34
C LEU A 298 6.47 -14.62 -15.21
N ALA A 299 6.69 -15.22 -14.04
CA ALA A 299 7.84 -16.09 -13.80
C ALA A 299 7.80 -17.35 -14.67
N LYS A 300 6.63 -17.98 -14.81
CA LYS A 300 6.45 -19.15 -15.68
C LYS A 300 6.69 -18.83 -17.14
N GLU A 301 6.16 -17.72 -17.63
CA GLU A 301 6.40 -17.24 -19.00
C GLU A 301 7.89 -16.95 -19.25
N GLU A 302 8.61 -16.49 -18.23
CA GLU A 302 10.06 -16.23 -18.26
C GLU A 302 10.92 -17.50 -18.13
N GLY A 303 10.31 -18.68 -17.91
CA GLY A 303 11.00 -19.96 -17.87
C GLY A 303 11.31 -20.48 -16.46
N VAL A 304 10.79 -19.86 -15.40
CA VAL A 304 10.92 -20.39 -14.03
C VAL A 304 9.96 -21.56 -13.81
N VAL A 305 10.49 -22.69 -13.32
CA VAL A 305 9.70 -23.86 -12.94
C VAL A 305 9.40 -23.79 -11.44
N LEU A 306 8.13 -23.60 -11.07
CA LEU A 306 7.71 -23.64 -9.68
C LEU A 306 7.40 -25.08 -9.25
N LEU A 307 8.04 -25.50 -8.17
CA LEU A 307 7.74 -26.71 -7.41
C LEU A 307 7.21 -26.27 -6.02
N ASP A 308 5.91 -26.16 -5.88
CA ASP A 308 5.26 -25.85 -4.59
C ASP A 308 5.14 -27.09 -3.70
N GLU A 309 4.91 -26.88 -2.40
CA GLU A 309 4.88 -27.93 -1.37
C GLU A 309 6.17 -28.80 -1.38
N ALA A 310 7.29 -28.20 -1.77
CA ALA A 310 8.59 -28.86 -1.90
C ALA A 310 9.44 -28.57 -0.66
N ALA A 311 9.47 -29.48 0.29
CA ALA A 311 10.29 -29.39 1.49
C ALA A 311 11.73 -29.80 1.16
N VAL A 312 12.66 -28.84 1.22
CA VAL A 312 14.08 -29.11 0.99
C VAL A 312 14.68 -29.76 2.25
N THR A 313 15.30 -30.90 2.10
CA THR A 313 15.90 -31.69 3.18
C THR A 313 17.42 -31.57 3.24
N ALA A 314 18.09 -31.34 2.11
CA ALA A 314 19.52 -31.09 2.07
C ALA A 314 19.95 -30.39 0.77
N ILE A 315 21.03 -29.62 0.85
CA ILE A 315 21.73 -29.02 -0.30
C ILE A 315 23.07 -29.75 -0.48
N ASN A 316 23.27 -30.36 -1.63
CA ASN A 316 24.49 -31.05 -2.00
C ASN A 316 25.32 -30.19 -2.98
N ALA A 317 26.49 -30.64 -3.35
CA ALA A 317 27.39 -29.91 -4.26
C ALA A 317 26.79 -29.67 -5.66
N ASP A 318 25.96 -30.59 -6.16
CA ASP A 318 25.41 -30.61 -7.52
C ASP A 318 23.90 -30.84 -7.58
N SER A 319 23.23 -30.81 -6.44
CA SER A 319 21.80 -31.13 -6.36
C SER A 319 21.15 -30.66 -5.05
N VAL A 320 19.84 -30.65 -5.05
CA VAL A 320 19.02 -30.42 -3.85
C VAL A 320 18.10 -31.61 -3.60
N ALA A 321 18.14 -32.16 -2.39
CA ALA A 321 17.21 -33.19 -1.93
C ALA A 321 15.92 -32.57 -1.47
N VAL A 322 14.80 -33.06 -1.95
CA VAL A 322 13.44 -32.50 -1.73
C VAL A 322 12.47 -33.62 -1.39
N GLU A 323 11.57 -33.36 -0.47
CA GLU A 323 10.37 -34.18 -0.22
C GLU A 323 9.13 -33.42 -0.69
N ARG A 324 8.32 -34.06 -1.52
CA ARG A 324 7.07 -33.50 -2.01
C ARG A 324 5.97 -34.55 -2.01
N GLY A 325 4.89 -34.30 -1.27
CA GLY A 325 3.79 -35.27 -1.15
C GLY A 325 4.22 -36.64 -0.60
N GLY A 326 5.22 -36.70 0.29
CA GLY A 326 5.78 -37.94 0.83
C GLY A 326 6.75 -38.67 -0.11
N ILE A 327 7.09 -38.09 -1.27
CA ILE A 327 8.03 -38.65 -2.24
C ILE A 327 9.35 -37.89 -2.16
N ALA A 328 10.44 -38.62 -1.86
CA ALA A 328 11.79 -38.06 -1.91
C ALA A 328 12.27 -37.99 -3.37
N MET A 329 12.83 -36.85 -3.74
CA MET A 329 13.39 -36.62 -5.08
C MET A 329 14.70 -35.79 -4.99
N THR A 330 15.52 -35.89 -6.01
CA THR A 330 16.74 -35.08 -6.14
C THR A 330 16.62 -34.20 -7.37
N ILE A 331 16.88 -32.90 -7.21
CA ILE A 331 16.83 -31.90 -8.27
C ILE A 331 18.28 -31.50 -8.60
N PRO A 332 18.82 -31.88 -9.77
CA PRO A 332 20.15 -31.46 -10.18
C PRO A 332 20.23 -29.94 -10.35
N CYS A 333 21.28 -29.32 -9.84
CA CYS A 333 21.56 -27.90 -10.03
C CYS A 333 23.06 -27.62 -9.83
N GLY A 334 23.58 -26.69 -10.62
CA GLY A 334 24.99 -26.25 -10.47
C GLY A 334 25.14 -25.14 -9.42
N GLN A 335 24.04 -24.54 -8.98
CA GLN A 335 24.04 -23.50 -7.96
C GLN A 335 22.72 -23.42 -7.20
N VAL A 336 22.80 -23.10 -5.92
CA VAL A 336 21.65 -22.91 -5.05
C VAL A 336 21.59 -21.47 -4.55
N ILE A 337 20.39 -20.89 -4.51
CA ILE A 337 20.08 -19.60 -3.94
C ILE A 337 19.02 -19.82 -2.84
N VAL A 338 19.25 -19.31 -1.63
CA VAL A 338 18.31 -19.43 -0.51
C VAL A 338 17.73 -18.07 -0.15
N ALA A 339 16.41 -17.94 -0.20
CA ALA A 339 15.69 -16.78 0.34
C ALA A 339 15.52 -16.98 1.86
N ASN A 340 16.55 -16.58 2.62
CA ASN A 340 16.57 -16.68 4.06
C ASN A 340 15.51 -15.80 4.73
N GLU A 341 15.17 -16.13 5.97
CA GLU A 341 14.39 -15.25 6.82
C GLU A 341 15.27 -14.13 7.38
N TYR A 342 14.67 -12.97 7.59
CA TYR A 342 15.32 -11.81 8.18
C TYR A 342 14.46 -11.27 9.32
N VAL A 343 15.11 -10.84 10.41
CA VAL A 343 14.49 -10.26 11.60
C VAL A 343 15.04 -8.87 11.88
N ALA A 344 14.44 -8.14 12.80
CA ALA A 344 14.94 -6.83 13.20
C ALA A 344 16.29 -6.96 13.92
N ASP A 345 17.21 -6.06 13.61
CA ASP A 345 18.46 -5.92 14.35
C ASP A 345 18.22 -5.04 15.58
N SER A 346 17.79 -5.69 16.68
CA SER A 346 17.44 -5.00 17.92
C SER A 346 18.65 -4.49 18.72
N ASP A 347 19.83 -5.05 18.49
CA ASP A 347 21.03 -4.73 19.24
C ASP A 347 21.38 -3.23 19.15
N VAL A 348 20.97 -2.60 18.03
CA VAL A 348 21.16 -1.16 17.80
C VAL A 348 20.22 -0.27 18.62
N LEU A 349 19.10 -0.79 19.14
CA LEU A 349 18.12 -0.06 19.95
C LEU A 349 18.36 -0.18 21.46
N GLY A 350 19.29 -1.04 21.90
CA GLY A 350 19.51 -1.36 23.31
C GLY A 350 18.46 -2.32 23.85
N ASP A 351 18.05 -2.16 25.12
CA ASP A 351 17.16 -3.08 25.84
C ASP A 351 15.67 -2.96 25.43
N VAL A 352 15.38 -2.97 24.12
CA VAL A 352 14.02 -2.94 23.62
C VAL A 352 13.37 -4.33 23.71
N GLU A 353 12.10 -4.40 24.15
CA GLU A 353 11.36 -5.66 24.17
C GLU A 353 11.16 -6.22 22.74
N MET A 354 11.48 -7.51 22.60
CA MET A 354 11.35 -8.25 21.34
C MET A 354 10.28 -9.34 21.42
N LYS A 355 9.65 -9.63 20.27
CA LYS A 355 8.74 -10.76 20.11
C LYS A 355 8.99 -11.42 18.74
N ASN A 356 9.35 -12.70 18.76
CA ASN A 356 9.59 -13.49 17.53
C ASN A 356 10.59 -12.84 16.56
N GLY A 357 11.66 -12.23 17.07
CA GLY A 357 12.68 -11.57 16.25
C GLY A 357 12.31 -10.17 15.75
N PHE A 358 11.21 -9.57 16.24
CA PHE A 358 10.75 -8.24 15.89
C PHE A 358 10.55 -7.37 17.12
N VAL A 359 10.65 -6.05 16.96
CA VAL A 359 10.40 -5.10 18.04
C VAL A 359 8.94 -5.17 18.47
N LYS A 360 8.70 -5.41 19.75
CA LYS A 360 7.35 -5.41 20.33
C LYS A 360 6.86 -3.98 20.48
N ILE A 361 5.66 -3.71 19.99
CA ILE A 361 5.00 -2.40 20.13
C ILE A 361 3.60 -2.55 20.74
N THR A 362 3.19 -1.49 21.42
CA THR A 362 1.80 -1.28 21.85
C THR A 362 1.36 0.09 21.34
N ASN A 363 0.37 0.13 20.45
CA ASN A 363 -0.07 1.38 19.78
C ASN A 363 1.08 2.19 19.18
N GLY A 364 2.02 1.55 18.49
CA GLY A 364 3.18 2.19 17.87
C GLY A 364 4.36 2.45 18.80
N LYS A 365 4.20 2.39 20.13
CA LYS A 365 5.23 2.64 21.14
C LYS A 365 6.02 1.38 21.46
N THR A 366 7.33 1.51 21.62
CA THR A 366 8.22 0.45 22.11
C THR A 366 8.22 0.42 23.64
N SER A 367 9.05 -0.47 24.24
CA SER A 367 9.32 -0.47 25.69
C SER A 367 10.22 0.70 26.13
N ILE A 368 10.86 1.42 25.21
CA ILE A 368 11.73 2.57 25.50
C ILE A 368 10.89 3.85 25.34
N ASP A 369 10.84 4.65 26.40
CA ASP A 369 10.09 5.90 26.39
C ASP A 369 10.54 6.86 25.29
N GLY A 370 9.57 7.50 24.62
CA GLY A 370 9.82 8.37 23.45
C GLY A 370 10.30 7.67 22.19
N VAL A 371 10.37 6.31 22.17
CA VAL A 371 10.77 5.53 21.01
C VAL A 371 9.58 4.75 20.44
N TYR A 372 9.33 4.93 19.16
CA TYR A 372 8.28 4.31 18.37
C TYR A 372 8.90 3.40 17.32
N ALA A 373 8.18 2.38 16.85
CA ALA A 373 8.66 1.53 15.77
C ALA A 373 7.57 1.14 14.79
N GLY A 374 7.97 0.80 13.57
CA GLY A 374 7.03 0.38 12.53
C GLY A 374 7.70 -0.30 11.33
N GLY A 375 6.88 -0.73 10.37
CA GLY A 375 7.35 -1.46 9.20
C GLY A 375 7.97 -2.81 9.55
N ASN A 376 9.01 -3.19 8.82
CA ASN A 376 9.66 -4.50 8.99
C ASN A 376 10.48 -4.62 10.30
N ALA A 377 10.66 -3.56 11.04
CA ALA A 377 11.19 -3.64 12.40
C ALA A 377 10.23 -4.35 13.38
N VAL A 378 8.92 -4.30 13.10
CA VAL A 378 7.86 -4.83 13.96
C VAL A 378 7.30 -6.16 13.47
N ARG A 379 7.23 -6.34 12.17
CA ARG A 379 6.77 -7.59 11.50
C ARG A 379 7.14 -7.56 10.03
N ASN A 380 7.23 -8.73 9.41
CA ASN A 380 7.32 -8.79 7.95
C ASN A 380 6.10 -8.14 7.30
N ALA A 381 6.31 -7.13 6.48
CA ALA A 381 5.28 -6.33 5.86
C ALA A 381 5.61 -6.09 4.39
N ASN A 382 4.57 -5.97 3.55
CA ASN A 382 4.73 -5.45 2.21
C ASN A 382 4.83 -3.91 2.23
N VAL A 383 5.14 -3.33 1.08
CA VAL A 383 5.43 -1.89 0.95
C VAL A 383 4.27 -1.02 1.45
N ILE A 384 3.03 -1.30 1.03
CA ILE A 384 1.88 -0.47 1.43
C ILE A 384 1.56 -0.59 2.93
N THR A 385 1.79 -1.76 3.53
CA THR A 385 1.64 -1.96 4.98
C THR A 385 2.72 -1.22 5.76
N ALA A 386 3.96 -1.20 5.24
CA ALA A 386 5.05 -0.44 5.85
C ALA A 386 4.78 1.09 5.79
N ILE A 387 4.27 1.59 4.66
CA ILE A 387 3.85 2.99 4.50
C ILE A 387 2.75 3.33 5.52
N ALA A 388 1.73 2.50 5.64
CA ALA A 388 0.65 2.69 6.61
C ALA A 388 1.15 2.67 8.06
N ALA A 389 2.14 1.83 8.38
CA ALA A 389 2.76 1.81 9.70
C ALA A 389 3.48 3.13 10.02
N GLY A 390 4.16 3.73 9.03
CA GLY A 390 4.78 5.05 9.17
C GLY A 390 3.76 6.16 9.44
N LYS A 391 2.66 6.18 8.69
CA LYS A 391 1.55 7.10 8.91
C LYS A 391 0.94 6.98 10.31
N ASN A 392 0.66 5.74 10.72
CA ASN A 392 0.10 5.49 12.05
C ASN A 392 1.06 5.92 13.17
N ALA A 393 2.36 5.67 13.00
CA ALA A 393 3.36 6.12 13.96
C ALA A 393 3.41 7.65 14.04
N ALA A 394 3.38 8.35 12.91
CA ALA A 394 3.34 9.81 12.87
C ALA A 394 2.14 10.38 13.64
N ALA A 395 0.96 9.79 13.47
CA ALA A 395 -0.25 10.21 14.18
C ALA A 395 -0.15 9.97 15.70
N VAL A 396 0.44 8.85 16.14
CA VAL A 396 0.66 8.57 17.56
C VAL A 396 1.68 9.53 18.14
N ILE A 397 2.79 9.78 17.44
CA ILE A 397 3.83 10.74 17.84
C ILE A 397 3.24 12.16 17.99
N ASP A 398 2.46 12.60 16.99
CA ASP A 398 1.78 13.89 17.00
C ASP A 398 0.83 14.02 18.19
N LYS A 399 0.07 12.97 18.48
CA LYS A 399 -0.84 12.93 19.64
C LYS A 399 -0.09 12.98 20.96
N ASP A 400 1.04 12.29 21.08
CA ASP A 400 1.83 12.26 22.31
C ASP A 400 2.55 13.59 22.58
N ILE A 401 3.04 14.28 21.54
CA ILE A 401 3.74 15.55 21.66
C ILE A 401 2.75 16.72 21.83
N ARG A 402 1.72 16.81 20.98
CA ARG A 402 0.84 17.98 20.92
C ARG A 402 -0.52 17.81 21.61
N GLY A 403 -0.85 16.59 22.08
CA GLY A 403 -2.09 16.34 22.83
C GLY A 403 -3.33 16.67 22.00
N GLU A 404 -4.15 17.60 22.49
CA GLU A 404 -5.37 18.05 21.80
C GLU A 404 -5.11 18.89 20.54
N ASN A 405 -3.92 19.45 20.41
CA ASN A 405 -3.51 20.21 19.22
C ASN A 405 -2.97 19.32 18.10
N ALA A 406 -2.97 18.00 18.26
CA ALA A 406 -2.56 17.05 17.23
C ALA A 406 -3.47 17.15 16.00
N THR A 407 -2.88 17.13 14.81
CA THR A 407 -3.58 17.29 13.53
C THR A 407 -3.47 16.07 12.63
N LEU A 408 -2.54 15.15 12.95
CA LEU A 408 -2.35 13.95 12.15
C LEU A 408 -3.33 12.85 12.55
N GLU A 409 -3.88 12.22 11.54
CA GLU A 409 -4.78 11.08 11.70
C GLU A 409 -4.12 9.79 11.19
N GLY A 410 -4.17 8.77 12.00
CA GLY A 410 -3.82 7.41 11.59
C GLY A 410 -4.85 6.82 10.63
N VAL A 411 -4.59 5.59 10.21
CA VAL A 411 -5.53 4.83 9.39
C VAL A 411 -6.60 4.23 10.32
N ALA A 412 -7.77 4.87 10.37
CA ALA A 412 -8.90 4.40 11.17
C ALA A 412 -9.56 3.17 10.54
N PRO A 413 -10.08 2.23 11.36
CA PRO A 413 -10.93 1.14 10.85
C PRO A 413 -12.13 1.69 10.09
N THR A 414 -12.47 1.07 8.96
CA THR A 414 -13.64 1.44 8.16
C THR A 414 -14.71 0.37 8.22
N LYS A 415 -15.97 0.77 8.15
CA LYS A 415 -17.11 -0.12 7.93
C LYS A 415 -17.37 -0.23 6.43
N THR A 416 -17.33 -1.43 5.88
CA THR A 416 -17.53 -1.65 4.45
C THR A 416 -19.01 -1.80 4.09
N VAL A 417 -19.35 -1.43 2.86
CA VAL A 417 -20.66 -1.78 2.27
C VAL A 417 -20.81 -3.30 2.19
N ASN A 418 -22.04 -3.79 2.33
CA ASN A 418 -22.34 -5.21 2.14
C ASN A 418 -22.19 -5.59 0.66
N PRO A 419 -21.29 -6.51 0.30
CA PRO A 419 -21.09 -6.94 -1.09
C PRO A 419 -22.34 -7.48 -1.75
N GLU A 420 -23.23 -8.16 -1.00
CA GLU A 420 -24.49 -8.70 -1.53
C GLU A 420 -25.45 -7.59 -1.99
N ILE A 421 -25.57 -6.51 -1.21
CA ILE A 421 -26.38 -5.36 -1.61
C ILE A 421 -25.83 -4.73 -2.89
N VAL A 422 -24.49 -4.64 -3.02
CA VAL A 422 -23.88 -4.12 -4.25
C VAL A 422 -24.20 -5.04 -5.42
N ARG A 423 -24.08 -6.36 -5.27
CA ARG A 423 -24.41 -7.34 -6.31
C ARG A 423 -25.87 -7.24 -6.75
N GLN A 424 -26.81 -7.14 -5.81
CA GLN A 424 -28.24 -6.98 -6.13
C GLN A 424 -28.49 -5.69 -6.92
N ARG A 425 -27.85 -4.59 -6.53
CA ARG A 425 -27.96 -3.29 -7.20
C ARG A 425 -27.39 -3.29 -8.62
N THR A 426 -26.31 -4.07 -8.86
CA THR A 426 -25.53 -4.02 -10.09
C THR A 426 -25.64 -5.29 -10.92
N GLY A 427 -26.50 -6.25 -10.54
CA GLY A 427 -26.62 -7.56 -11.17
C GLY A 427 -27.08 -7.54 -12.64
N TYR A 428 -27.62 -6.41 -13.11
CA TYR A 428 -28.00 -6.17 -14.51
C TYR A 428 -26.83 -5.74 -15.40
N LEU A 429 -25.69 -5.43 -14.83
CA LEU A 429 -24.54 -4.96 -15.60
C LEU A 429 -23.98 -6.09 -16.46
N LYS A 430 -23.68 -5.75 -17.71
CA LYS A 430 -23.05 -6.69 -18.64
C LYS A 430 -21.66 -7.08 -18.12
N LYS A 431 -21.37 -8.38 -18.19
CA LYS A 431 -20.02 -8.88 -17.94
C LYS A 431 -19.08 -8.37 -19.03
N ASP A 432 -17.98 -7.77 -18.62
CA ASP A 432 -16.92 -7.27 -19.49
C ASP A 432 -15.59 -7.46 -18.76
N SER A 433 -14.97 -8.63 -18.94
CA SER A 433 -13.61 -8.86 -18.51
C SER A 433 -12.67 -8.18 -19.49
N ASN A 434 -12.22 -6.98 -19.16
CA ASN A 434 -11.23 -6.29 -19.97
C ASN A 434 -9.88 -7.05 -19.92
N LYS A 435 -9.64 -7.90 -20.92
CA LYS A 435 -8.43 -8.73 -21.04
C LYS A 435 -7.25 -7.89 -21.52
N LEU A 436 -6.93 -6.85 -20.78
CA LEU A 436 -5.84 -5.96 -21.10
C LEU A 436 -4.51 -6.61 -20.70
N ASN A 437 -3.65 -6.90 -21.67
CA ASN A 437 -2.26 -7.29 -21.43
C ASN A 437 -1.35 -6.08 -21.58
N LEU A 438 -0.68 -5.70 -20.49
CA LEU A 438 0.25 -4.57 -20.45
C LEU A 438 1.72 -5.01 -20.45
N ASN A 439 1.99 -6.31 -20.28
CA ASN A 439 3.34 -6.83 -20.25
C ASN A 439 3.89 -7.07 -21.66
N ALA A 440 5.15 -6.75 -21.88
CA ALA A 440 5.88 -7.14 -23.07
C ALA A 440 6.02 -8.67 -23.15
N PRO A 441 6.32 -9.23 -24.34
CA PRO A 441 6.64 -10.65 -24.49
C PRO A 441 7.76 -11.09 -23.55
N ALA A 442 7.73 -12.36 -23.10
CA ALA A 442 8.72 -12.88 -22.16
C ALA A 442 10.16 -12.74 -22.67
N SER A 443 10.39 -12.93 -23.99
CA SER A 443 11.70 -12.78 -24.61
C SER A 443 12.29 -11.35 -24.49
N GLU A 444 11.44 -10.34 -24.47
CA GLU A 444 11.87 -8.95 -24.26
C GLU A 444 12.10 -8.68 -22.77
N ARG A 445 11.22 -9.22 -21.89
CA ARG A 445 11.35 -9.04 -20.45
C ARG A 445 12.64 -9.61 -19.87
N ILE A 446 13.07 -10.77 -20.36
CA ILE A 446 14.31 -11.42 -19.88
C ILE A 446 15.59 -10.86 -20.48
N ALA A 447 15.49 -10.03 -21.52
CA ALA A 447 16.67 -9.45 -22.17
C ALA A 447 17.37 -8.36 -21.35
N GLY A 448 16.73 -7.86 -20.29
CA GLY A 448 17.29 -6.80 -19.46
C GLY A 448 16.59 -6.65 -18.11
N PHE A 449 16.91 -5.56 -17.43
CA PHE A 449 16.40 -5.24 -16.09
C PHE A 449 15.44 -4.04 -16.08
N ASP A 450 15.04 -3.54 -17.24
CA ASP A 450 14.10 -2.42 -17.31
C ASP A 450 12.66 -2.89 -17.12
N ILE A 451 11.79 -1.97 -16.68
CA ILE A 451 10.35 -2.23 -16.59
C ILE A 451 9.80 -2.41 -18.00
N SER A 452 9.21 -3.57 -18.23
CA SER A 452 8.65 -3.98 -19.53
C SER A 452 7.13 -3.92 -19.58
N GLU A 453 6.47 -3.54 -18.48
CA GLU A 453 5.04 -3.31 -18.42
C GLU A 453 4.74 -1.89 -18.92
N ARG A 454 3.96 -1.76 -20.01
CA ARG A 454 3.54 -0.45 -20.52
C ARG A 454 2.43 0.16 -19.65
N VAL A 455 2.27 1.45 -19.74
CA VAL A 455 1.14 2.17 -19.14
C VAL A 455 -0.10 2.03 -20.04
N MET A 456 -1.28 2.06 -19.46
CA MET A 456 -2.55 2.15 -20.20
C MET A 456 -2.57 3.40 -21.07
N THR A 457 -3.19 3.31 -22.24
CA THR A 457 -3.60 4.50 -22.98
C THR A 457 -4.76 5.18 -22.25
N GLU A 458 -5.06 6.42 -22.61
CA GLU A 458 -6.17 7.17 -22.03
C GLU A 458 -7.52 6.47 -22.25
N GLU A 459 -7.75 5.96 -23.46
CA GLU A 459 -8.95 5.20 -23.80
C GLU A 459 -9.05 3.88 -22.99
N GLU A 460 -7.95 3.14 -22.87
CA GLU A 460 -7.90 1.92 -22.06
C GLU A 460 -8.19 2.21 -20.60
N ALA A 461 -7.64 3.31 -20.05
CA ALA A 461 -7.84 3.70 -18.67
C ALA A 461 -9.29 4.12 -18.39
N GLN A 462 -9.90 4.93 -19.24
CA GLN A 462 -11.30 5.32 -19.11
C GLN A 462 -12.24 4.11 -19.22
N LYS A 463 -12.00 3.22 -20.18
CA LYS A 463 -12.75 1.99 -20.35
C LYS A 463 -12.65 1.09 -19.12
N GLU A 464 -11.44 0.86 -18.61
CA GLU A 464 -11.22 0.05 -17.40
C GLU A 464 -11.86 0.69 -16.17
N ALA A 465 -11.72 2.01 -16.00
CA ALA A 465 -12.30 2.76 -14.89
C ALA A 465 -13.84 2.71 -14.90
N SER A 466 -14.47 2.74 -16.08
CA SER A 466 -15.93 2.66 -16.23
C SER A 466 -16.53 1.32 -15.79
N ARG A 467 -15.73 0.27 -15.63
CA ARG A 467 -16.16 -1.01 -15.08
C ARG A 467 -16.43 -0.96 -13.56
N CYS A 468 -16.01 0.09 -12.86
CA CYS A 468 -16.17 0.22 -11.42
C CYS A 468 -17.66 0.22 -11.02
N LEU A 469 -18.00 -0.56 -9.98
CA LEU A 469 -19.38 -0.69 -9.48
C LEU A 469 -19.83 0.43 -8.54
N ASN A 470 -18.97 1.40 -8.24
CA ASN A 470 -19.28 2.53 -7.34
C ASN A 470 -19.82 2.07 -5.99
N CYS A 471 -19.07 1.22 -5.29
CA CYS A 471 -19.56 0.49 -4.13
C CYS A 471 -19.81 1.38 -2.90
N GLY A 472 -18.94 2.35 -2.63
CA GLY A 472 -18.97 3.19 -1.42
C GLY A 472 -19.81 4.47 -1.56
N CYS A 473 -19.90 5.21 -0.48
CA CYS A 473 -20.49 6.56 -0.44
C CYS A 473 -19.55 7.60 -1.09
N GLY A 474 -19.85 8.88 -0.99
CA GLY A 474 -19.05 9.96 -1.55
C GLY A 474 -19.05 9.95 -3.07
N GLU A 475 -17.86 10.10 -3.68
CA GLU A 475 -17.69 10.07 -5.14
C GLU A 475 -18.08 8.74 -5.78
N GLY A 476 -18.19 7.66 -5.01
CA GLY A 476 -18.67 6.37 -5.50
C GLY A 476 -20.17 6.37 -5.81
N CYS A 477 -21.00 6.13 -4.78
CA CYS A 477 -22.47 6.09 -4.93
C CYS A 477 -23.09 7.44 -4.57
N GLN A 478 -23.57 8.18 -5.55
CA GLN A 478 -24.19 9.51 -5.36
C GLN A 478 -25.72 9.50 -5.44
N LEU A 479 -26.35 8.34 -5.25
CA LEU A 479 -27.80 8.20 -5.46
C LEU A 479 -28.65 9.15 -4.59
N CYS A 480 -28.25 9.36 -3.33
CA CYS A 480 -28.94 10.30 -2.43
C CYS A 480 -28.85 11.75 -2.94
N LYS A 481 -27.71 12.16 -3.50
CA LYS A 481 -27.50 13.47 -4.11
C LYS A 481 -28.33 13.62 -5.39
N THR A 482 -28.32 12.60 -6.23
CA THR A 482 -29.04 12.62 -7.52
C THR A 482 -30.56 12.69 -7.35
N ILE A 483 -31.10 12.05 -6.31
CA ILE A 483 -32.57 11.98 -6.11
C ILE A 483 -33.13 13.15 -5.30
N CYS A 484 -32.28 13.92 -4.62
CA CYS A 484 -32.72 15.03 -3.77
C CYS A 484 -33.02 16.26 -4.61
N THR A 485 -34.27 16.72 -4.56
CA THR A 485 -34.73 17.95 -5.25
C THR A 485 -34.31 19.22 -4.54
N ASP A 486 -33.96 19.13 -3.27
CA ASP A 486 -33.57 20.26 -2.42
C ASP A 486 -32.07 20.37 -2.22
N PHE A 487 -31.29 19.51 -2.92
CA PHE A 487 -29.84 19.49 -2.93
C PHE A 487 -29.16 19.37 -1.55
N ALA A 488 -29.87 18.85 -0.55
CA ALA A 488 -29.37 18.69 0.82
C ALA A 488 -28.19 17.73 0.97
N PRO A 489 -28.06 16.60 0.20
CA PRO A 489 -26.89 15.75 0.25
C PRO A 489 -25.70 16.36 -0.51
N GLU A 490 -24.56 16.43 0.16
CA GLU A 490 -23.28 16.92 -0.38
C GLU A 490 -22.15 15.95 -0.12
N ILE A 491 -21.11 16.00 -0.95
CA ILE A 491 -19.87 15.27 -0.76
C ILE A 491 -18.92 16.20 -0.02
N ILE A 492 -18.54 15.85 1.21
CA ILE A 492 -17.61 16.65 2.03
C ILE A 492 -16.18 16.12 1.99
N ASP A 493 -15.99 14.87 1.60
CA ASP A 493 -14.68 14.26 1.28
C ASP A 493 -14.93 13.13 0.27
N ALA A 494 -13.89 12.64 -0.34
CA ALA A 494 -13.89 11.65 -1.43
C ALA A 494 -14.85 10.46 -1.23
N ASP A 495 -15.06 10.03 0.00
CA ASP A 495 -15.92 8.90 0.36
C ASP A 495 -16.90 9.22 1.50
N THR A 496 -17.13 10.50 1.76
CA THR A 496 -17.98 10.96 2.85
C THR A 496 -19.12 11.81 2.31
N MET A 497 -20.34 11.37 2.60
CA MET A 497 -21.56 12.10 2.32
C MET A 497 -22.08 12.77 3.59
N HIS A 498 -22.57 13.98 3.45
CA HIS A 498 -23.29 14.70 4.48
C HIS A 498 -24.68 15.12 3.95
N ILE A 499 -25.65 15.28 4.81
CA ILE A 499 -26.96 15.83 4.46
C ILE A 499 -27.18 17.08 5.31
N GLN A 500 -27.21 18.22 4.64
CA GLN A 500 -27.45 19.52 5.29
C GLN A 500 -28.84 19.52 5.93
N LYS A 501 -28.86 19.61 7.26
CA LYS A 501 -30.11 19.56 8.04
C LYS A 501 -31.08 20.67 7.65
N GLU A 502 -30.55 21.86 7.42
CA GLU A 502 -31.33 23.08 7.11
C GLU A 502 -31.96 22.99 5.71
N ALA A 503 -31.30 22.36 4.76
CA ALA A 503 -31.81 22.15 3.40
C ALA A 503 -32.72 20.93 3.29
N CYS A 504 -32.71 20.02 4.27
CA CYS A 504 -33.46 18.76 4.22
C CYS A 504 -34.93 18.99 4.57
N VAL A 505 -35.85 18.72 3.63
CA VAL A 505 -37.31 18.80 3.82
C VAL A 505 -37.93 17.51 4.37
N ALA A 506 -37.12 16.57 4.84
CA ALA A 506 -37.56 15.31 5.43
C ALA A 506 -38.47 14.43 4.55
N CYS A 507 -38.37 14.52 3.23
CA CYS A 507 -39.23 13.76 2.31
C CYS A 507 -38.93 12.23 2.30
N GLY A 508 -37.84 11.77 2.89
CA GLY A 508 -37.45 10.34 2.98
C GLY A 508 -37.01 9.69 1.67
N MET A 509 -36.93 10.42 0.56
CA MET A 509 -36.54 9.84 -0.75
C MET A 509 -35.16 9.22 -0.71
N CYS A 510 -34.15 9.91 -0.16
CA CYS A 510 -32.78 9.40 -0.03
C CYS A 510 -32.72 8.21 0.93
N PHE A 511 -33.48 8.22 2.02
CA PHE A 511 -33.57 7.09 2.96
C PHE A 511 -34.13 5.83 2.28
N ASN A 512 -35.26 5.94 1.60
CA ASN A 512 -35.92 4.81 0.93
C ASN A 512 -35.10 4.26 -0.26
N ARG A 513 -34.28 5.08 -0.89
CA ARG A 513 -33.51 4.71 -2.07
C ARG A 513 -32.04 4.40 -1.77
N CYS A 514 -31.56 4.59 -0.53
CA CYS A 514 -30.18 4.29 -0.18
C CYS A 514 -29.90 2.78 -0.33
N PRO A 515 -29.10 2.35 -1.32
CA PRO A 515 -28.88 0.94 -1.57
C PRO A 515 -28.03 0.28 -0.46
N ASN A 516 -27.29 1.09 0.29
CA ASN A 516 -26.43 0.62 1.37
C ASN A 516 -27.10 0.69 2.76
N GLY A 517 -28.33 1.22 2.86
CA GLY A 517 -29.01 1.44 4.13
C GLY A 517 -28.28 2.41 5.06
N ASN A 518 -27.47 3.32 4.49
CA ASN A 518 -26.57 4.22 5.23
C ASN A 518 -27.20 5.58 5.57
N ILE A 519 -28.50 5.71 5.39
CA ILE A 519 -29.25 6.92 5.75
C ILE A 519 -30.28 6.53 6.81
N GLU A 520 -30.50 7.41 7.76
CA GLU A 520 -31.56 7.29 8.76
C GLU A 520 -32.38 8.55 8.79
N MET A 521 -33.61 8.44 9.24
CA MET A 521 -34.49 9.58 9.48
C MET A 521 -34.48 9.92 10.97
N VAL A 522 -34.10 11.16 11.28
CA VAL A 522 -34.05 11.66 12.65
C VAL A 522 -35.36 12.41 12.92
N ASP A 523 -36.11 11.94 13.92
CA ASP A 523 -37.30 12.64 14.41
C ASP A 523 -36.85 13.73 15.40
N LEU A 524 -37.39 14.95 15.23
CA LEU A 524 -37.09 16.08 16.12
C LEU A 524 -38.00 16.11 17.34
N GLY A 525 -38.91 15.14 17.49
CA GLY A 525 -39.72 14.98 18.70
C GLY A 525 -40.74 16.07 18.91
N TYR A 526 -41.11 16.86 17.89
CA TYR A 526 -42.20 17.80 18.01
C TYR A 526 -43.51 17.02 17.94
N THR A 527 -44.11 16.75 19.09
CA THR A 527 -45.54 16.56 19.17
C THR A 527 -46.17 17.91 18.95
N VAL A 528 -46.89 18.05 17.85
CA VAL A 528 -47.75 19.21 17.58
C VAL A 528 -49.04 19.07 18.37
#